data_435735f77a9dbd9cb946adb5a6121dca
#
_entry.id   435735f77a9dbd9cb946adb5a6121dca
#
_cell.length_a   1.000
_cell.length_b   1.000
_cell.length_c   1.000
_cell.angle_alpha   90.00
_cell.angle_beta   90.00
_cell.angle_gamma   90.00
#
_symmetry.space_group_name_H-M   'P 1'
#
loop_
_entity.id
_entity.type
_entity.pdbx_description
1 polymer ?
#
loop_
_entity_poly.entity_id
_entity_poly.type
_entity_poly.pdbx_seq_one_letter_code
_entity_poly.pdbx_strand_id
1 'polypeptide(L)'
;MEIIMTKRVAIIGAGPSGLAQLRAFQSAKENGEEIPEVVCFEKQSNWGGLWNYSWRTGLDEYGEPVHGSMYRYLWSNGPKEGLEFADYSFEEHFGKQIASYPPRAVLFDYIQGRVIKAGVRDWIKFSTAVRDVTFDNGKFTVKVHDLPNDKIYTEEFDNVVVASGHFSTPNVPHFDGFESFPGRVLHAHDFRDAMEFEDKNILIVGTSYSAEDIGSQCWKYGAKTITVSHRTAPMGHKWPENWEEVPLLTRMEGKTAHFKDGTSKEIDAVILCTGYQHHFPYLTDELRLKTANRLATADLYKGVAYVHNPALMYIGMQDQWFTFNMFDAQAWW
;
A
#
# COMPACT_ATOMS: atom_id res chain seq x y z
N MET A 1 11.50 35.91 -28.94
CA MET A 1 11.41 35.57 -27.53
C MET A 1 10.77 34.18 -27.49
N GLU A 2 11.60 33.14 -27.43
CA GLU A 2 11.08 31.79 -27.25
C GLU A 2 10.38 31.75 -25.91
N ILE A 3 9.10 31.41 -25.92
CA ILE A 3 8.35 31.09 -24.69
C ILE A 3 8.92 29.75 -24.20
N ILE A 4 9.82 29.79 -23.23
CA ILE A 4 10.26 28.59 -22.54
C ILE A 4 9.02 28.07 -21.81
N MET A 5 8.35 27.07 -22.40
CA MET A 5 7.23 26.42 -21.71
C MET A 5 7.79 25.66 -20.51
N THR A 6 7.33 26.01 -19.33
CA THR A 6 7.67 25.31 -18.09
C THR A 6 7.23 23.85 -18.23
N LYS A 7 8.12 22.89 -17.97
CA LYS A 7 7.78 21.46 -17.95
C LYS A 7 6.72 21.19 -16.91
N ARG A 8 5.85 20.22 -17.16
CA ARG A 8 4.80 19.78 -16.26
C ARG A 8 5.02 18.34 -15.81
N VAL A 9 4.83 18.06 -14.54
CA VAL A 9 4.97 16.72 -13.96
C VAL A 9 3.67 16.33 -13.26
N ALA A 10 3.13 15.16 -13.62
CA ALA A 10 2.04 14.53 -12.90
C ALA A 10 2.59 13.52 -11.87
N ILE A 11 2.11 13.57 -10.63
CA ILE A 11 2.34 12.56 -9.61
C ILE A 11 1.02 11.83 -9.36
N ILE A 12 1.02 10.50 -9.41
CA ILE A 12 -0.19 9.69 -9.23
C ILE A 12 -0.14 9.01 -7.85
N GLY A 13 -0.90 9.53 -6.91
CA GLY A 13 -0.98 9.11 -5.52
C GLY A 13 -0.24 10.03 -4.56
N ALA A 14 -0.89 10.40 -3.44
CA ALA A 14 -0.34 11.17 -2.34
C ALA A 14 -0.14 10.31 -1.07
N GLY A 15 0.25 9.04 -1.25
CA GLY A 15 0.84 8.20 -0.21
C GLY A 15 2.28 8.62 0.09
N PRO A 16 2.98 7.95 1.02
CA PRO A 16 4.36 8.32 1.39
C PRO A 16 5.31 8.49 0.21
N SER A 17 5.17 7.68 -0.84
CA SER A 17 6.00 7.78 -2.07
C SER A 17 5.75 9.10 -2.82
N GLY A 18 4.48 9.46 -3.06
CA GLY A 18 4.13 10.71 -3.74
C GLY A 18 4.44 11.94 -2.88
N LEU A 19 4.26 11.83 -1.57
CA LEU A 19 4.63 12.90 -0.62
C LEU A 19 6.14 13.13 -0.58
N ALA A 20 6.96 12.07 -0.72
CA ALA A 20 8.40 12.19 -0.86
C ALA A 20 8.78 12.98 -2.14
N GLN A 21 8.12 12.70 -3.26
CA GLN A 21 8.35 13.43 -4.51
C GLN A 21 7.93 14.90 -4.42
N LEU A 22 6.79 15.18 -3.80
CA LEU A 22 6.35 16.56 -3.55
C LEU A 22 7.36 17.32 -2.66
N ARG A 23 7.87 16.66 -1.61
CA ARG A 23 8.87 17.24 -0.71
C ARG A 23 10.19 17.50 -1.43
N ALA A 24 10.63 16.60 -2.32
CA ALA A 24 11.85 16.81 -3.10
C ALA A 24 11.74 18.06 -4.00
N PHE A 25 10.65 18.22 -4.75
CA PHE A 25 10.43 19.43 -5.55
C PHE A 25 10.32 20.69 -4.69
N GLN A 26 9.66 20.60 -3.54
CA GLN A 26 9.52 21.74 -2.64
C GLN A 26 10.89 22.16 -2.09
N SER A 27 11.74 21.19 -1.72
CA SER A 27 13.11 21.47 -1.25
C SER A 27 13.97 22.12 -2.34
N ALA A 28 13.90 21.62 -3.58
CA ALA A 28 14.59 22.24 -4.72
C ALA A 28 14.16 23.71 -4.91
N LYS A 29 12.83 23.96 -4.82
CA LYS A 29 12.28 25.31 -4.91
C LYS A 29 12.78 26.23 -3.77
N GLU A 30 12.84 25.73 -2.53
CA GLU A 30 13.40 26.48 -1.39
C GLU A 30 14.88 26.80 -1.58
N ASN A 31 15.63 25.93 -2.23
CA ASN A 31 17.04 26.14 -2.58
C ASN A 31 17.23 27.09 -3.78
N GLY A 32 16.15 27.63 -4.36
CA GLY A 32 16.23 28.55 -5.49
C GLY A 32 16.39 27.87 -6.85
N GLU A 33 16.16 26.57 -6.95
CA GLU A 33 16.18 25.83 -8.20
C GLU A 33 14.87 26.03 -8.97
N GLU A 34 14.94 26.04 -10.32
CA GLU A 34 13.77 26.00 -11.15
C GLU A 34 13.13 24.61 -11.07
N ILE A 35 11.85 24.54 -10.72
CA ILE A 35 11.09 23.30 -10.69
C ILE A 35 10.01 23.31 -11.78
N PRO A 36 9.57 22.14 -12.28
CA PRO A 36 8.43 22.05 -13.18
C PRO A 36 7.13 22.48 -12.47
N GLU A 37 6.07 22.71 -13.24
CA GLU A 37 4.73 22.76 -12.70
C GLU A 37 4.34 21.34 -12.20
N VAL A 38 4.08 21.21 -10.91
CA VAL A 38 3.79 19.92 -10.27
C VAL A 38 2.30 19.80 -9.97
N VAL A 39 1.68 18.71 -10.43
CA VAL A 39 0.30 18.36 -10.10
C VAL A 39 0.26 16.93 -9.56
N CYS A 40 -0.23 16.76 -8.34
CA CYS A 40 -0.43 15.44 -7.74
C CYS A 40 -1.93 15.09 -7.73
N PHE A 41 -2.27 13.90 -8.23
CA PHE A 41 -3.64 13.39 -8.23
C PHE A 41 -3.78 12.34 -7.13
N GLU A 42 -4.69 12.57 -6.17
CA GLU A 42 -5.00 11.64 -5.08
C GLU A 42 -6.47 11.24 -5.12
N LYS A 43 -6.72 9.93 -5.18
CA LYS A 43 -8.09 9.41 -5.23
C LYS A 43 -8.84 9.60 -3.92
N GLN A 44 -8.17 9.51 -2.77
CA GLN A 44 -8.76 9.77 -1.47
C GLN A 44 -8.98 11.27 -1.21
N SER A 45 -9.83 11.58 -0.25
CA SER A 45 -10.08 12.97 0.20
C SER A 45 -8.95 13.53 1.06
N ASN A 46 -7.94 12.73 1.38
CA ASN A 46 -6.78 13.13 2.17
C ASN A 46 -5.53 12.38 1.72
N TRP A 47 -4.36 12.91 2.08
CA TRP A 47 -3.06 12.31 1.83
C TRP A 47 -2.71 11.18 2.81
N GLY A 48 -1.57 10.52 2.59
CA GLY A 48 -1.04 9.49 3.47
C GLY A 48 -1.21 8.06 2.94
N GLY A 49 -1.92 7.89 1.82
CA GLY A 49 -2.11 6.58 1.19
C GLY A 49 -2.72 5.57 2.15
N LEU A 50 -2.11 4.39 2.27
CA LEU A 50 -2.60 3.34 3.18
C LEU A 50 -2.54 3.73 4.67
N TRP A 51 -1.66 4.69 5.09
CA TRP A 51 -1.59 5.17 6.47
C TRP A 51 -2.80 6.00 6.88
N ASN A 52 -3.51 6.58 5.91
CA ASN A 52 -4.80 7.22 6.10
C ASN A 52 -5.89 6.14 6.30
N TYR A 53 -6.01 5.65 7.53
CA TYR A 53 -6.91 4.56 7.87
C TYR A 53 -8.37 4.88 7.63
N SER A 54 -9.08 3.94 7.02
CA SER A 54 -10.54 3.90 6.96
C SER A 54 -11.05 2.54 7.43
N TRP A 55 -12.17 2.54 8.13
CA TRP A 55 -12.89 1.32 8.49
C TRP A 55 -13.59 0.66 7.30
N ARG A 56 -13.80 1.41 6.21
CA ARG A 56 -14.50 0.93 5.01
C ARG A 56 -13.72 -0.17 4.29
N THR A 57 -14.47 -1.11 3.73
CA THR A 57 -14.00 -2.14 2.78
C THR A 57 -14.90 -2.13 1.55
N GLY A 58 -14.52 -2.82 0.49
CA GLY A 58 -15.31 -2.89 -0.74
C GLY A 58 -15.25 -1.57 -1.53
N LEU A 59 -16.36 -0.84 -1.60
CA LEU A 59 -16.46 0.43 -2.33
C LEU A 59 -16.57 1.63 -1.38
N ASP A 60 -16.01 2.76 -1.80
CA ASP A 60 -16.15 4.04 -1.11
C ASP A 60 -17.46 4.77 -1.46
N GLU A 61 -17.60 6.02 -1.02
CA GLU A 61 -18.79 6.85 -1.29
C GLU A 61 -18.99 7.23 -2.75
N TYR A 62 -17.97 7.08 -3.58
CA TYR A 62 -18.00 7.35 -5.03
C TYR A 62 -18.13 6.08 -5.87
N GLY A 63 -18.27 4.91 -5.21
CA GLY A 63 -18.30 3.60 -5.89
C GLY A 63 -16.92 3.11 -6.34
N GLU A 64 -15.83 3.72 -5.85
CA GLU A 64 -14.48 3.30 -6.13
C GLU A 64 -14.03 2.19 -5.18
N PRO A 65 -13.24 1.20 -5.65
CA PRO A 65 -12.64 0.24 -4.76
C PRO A 65 -11.78 0.92 -3.68
N VAL A 66 -12.02 0.56 -2.42
CA VAL A 66 -11.20 1.05 -1.29
C VAL A 66 -9.76 0.59 -1.47
N HIS A 67 -8.86 1.56 -1.55
CA HIS A 67 -7.44 1.31 -1.80
C HIS A 67 -6.68 0.85 -0.55
N GLY A 68 -7.08 1.35 0.62
CA GLY A 68 -6.36 1.14 1.87
C GLY A 68 -6.52 -0.27 2.45
N SER A 69 -5.40 -0.88 2.82
CA SER A 69 -5.31 -2.19 3.48
C SER A 69 -4.98 -2.09 4.97
N MET A 70 -4.99 -0.88 5.54
CA MET A 70 -4.66 -0.62 6.94
C MET A 70 -5.77 -1.11 7.87
N TYR A 71 -5.38 -1.58 9.05
CA TYR A 71 -6.31 -1.99 10.11
C TYR A 71 -6.07 -1.24 11.41
N ARG A 72 -7.09 -1.24 12.28
CA ARG A 72 -7.23 -0.32 13.41
C ARG A 72 -6.04 -0.34 14.36
N TYR A 73 -5.57 -1.52 14.73
CA TYR A 73 -4.55 -1.71 15.75
C TYR A 73 -3.20 -2.16 15.18
N LEU A 74 -2.88 -1.82 13.93
CA LEU A 74 -1.56 -2.06 13.40
C LEU A 74 -0.51 -1.27 14.19
N TRP A 75 0.55 -1.96 14.57
CA TRP A 75 1.79 -1.38 15.06
C TRP A 75 2.87 -1.50 13.99
N SER A 76 3.80 -0.56 13.97
CA SER A 76 4.94 -0.66 13.08
C SER A 76 5.70 -1.96 13.34
N ASN A 77 6.01 -2.69 12.28
CA ASN A 77 6.88 -3.88 12.33
C ASN A 77 8.36 -3.53 12.16
N GLY A 78 8.68 -2.25 11.95
CA GLY A 78 10.02 -1.70 11.93
C GLY A 78 10.21 -0.60 12.99
N PRO A 79 11.42 -0.43 13.51
CA PRO A 79 11.70 0.61 14.49
C PRO A 79 11.58 1.99 13.85
N LYS A 80 11.08 2.98 14.61
CA LYS A 80 10.95 4.37 14.14
C LYS A 80 12.28 4.96 13.66
N GLU A 81 13.38 4.52 14.24
CA GLU A 81 14.73 4.91 13.89
C GLU A 81 15.08 4.56 12.43
N GLY A 82 14.45 3.51 11.87
CA GLY A 82 14.57 3.15 10.46
C GLY A 82 13.54 3.83 9.55
N LEU A 83 12.55 4.53 10.15
CA LEU A 83 11.47 5.22 9.44
C LEU A 83 11.60 6.75 9.53
N GLU A 84 12.53 7.25 10.34
CA GLU A 84 12.74 8.69 10.53
C GLU A 84 13.24 9.35 9.24
N PHE A 85 12.58 10.43 8.83
CA PHE A 85 13.03 11.24 7.70
C PHE A 85 14.30 12.03 8.06
N ALA A 86 15.21 12.16 7.09
CA ALA A 86 16.47 12.87 7.30
C ALA A 86 16.29 14.37 7.61
N ASP A 87 15.20 14.97 7.14
CA ASP A 87 14.89 16.39 7.27
C ASP A 87 13.79 16.69 8.31
N TYR A 88 13.28 15.64 9.01
CA TYR A 88 12.19 15.79 9.97
C TYR A 88 12.21 14.65 10.99
N SER A 89 12.65 14.92 12.22
CA SER A 89 12.77 13.90 13.25
C SER A 89 11.45 13.66 14.01
N PHE A 90 11.31 12.47 14.62
CA PHE A 90 10.18 12.20 15.53
C PHE A 90 10.19 13.13 16.75
N GLU A 91 11.39 13.46 17.26
CA GLU A 91 11.53 14.37 18.40
C GLU A 91 11.08 15.79 18.04
N GLU A 92 11.46 16.26 16.85
CA GLU A 92 10.99 17.56 16.34
C GLU A 92 9.46 17.60 16.23
N HIS A 93 8.85 16.51 15.72
CA HIS A 93 7.41 16.45 15.52
C HIS A 93 6.63 16.39 16.85
N PHE A 94 7.03 15.48 17.75
CA PHE A 94 6.27 15.21 18.98
C PHE A 94 6.73 16.01 20.20
N GLY A 95 7.88 16.69 20.13
CA GLY A 95 8.49 17.40 21.27
C GLY A 95 8.91 16.48 22.42
N LYS A 96 8.95 15.18 22.20
CA LYS A 96 9.30 14.14 23.18
C LYS A 96 9.71 12.85 22.49
N GLN A 97 10.39 12.00 23.23
CA GLN A 97 10.67 10.63 22.77
C GLN A 97 9.39 9.79 22.75
N ILE A 98 9.28 8.93 21.73
CA ILE A 98 8.22 7.95 21.58
C ILE A 98 8.80 6.53 21.50
N ALA A 99 7.97 5.51 21.65
CA ALA A 99 8.38 4.11 21.53
C ALA A 99 8.97 3.82 20.13
N SER A 100 9.97 2.92 20.05
CA SER A 100 10.61 2.54 18.79
C SER A 100 9.65 1.88 17.80
N TYR A 101 8.65 1.16 18.28
CA TYR A 101 7.60 0.55 17.46
C TYR A 101 6.27 1.28 17.69
N PRO A 102 5.99 2.36 16.98
CA PRO A 102 4.79 3.16 17.22
C PRO A 102 3.55 2.54 16.55
N PRO A 103 2.35 2.79 17.09
CA PRO A 103 1.12 2.44 16.40
C PRO A 103 0.93 3.27 15.12
N ARG A 104 0.17 2.73 14.17
CA ARG A 104 -0.08 3.37 12.86
C ARG A 104 -0.51 4.84 12.94
N ALA A 105 -1.32 5.18 13.95
CA ALA A 105 -1.82 6.54 14.11
C ALA A 105 -0.70 7.55 14.38
N VAL A 106 0.33 7.14 15.14
CA VAL A 106 1.53 7.96 15.41
C VAL A 106 2.35 8.15 14.13
N LEU A 107 2.52 7.09 13.33
CA LEU A 107 3.21 7.21 12.04
C LEU A 107 2.43 8.07 11.04
N PHE A 108 1.12 7.95 11.00
CA PHE A 108 0.29 8.79 10.14
C PHE A 108 0.41 10.28 10.52
N ASP A 109 0.33 10.59 11.81
CA ASP A 109 0.51 11.95 12.33
C ASP A 109 1.89 12.52 11.98
N TYR A 110 2.93 11.71 12.14
CA TYR A 110 4.30 12.06 11.77
C TYR A 110 4.47 12.35 10.27
N ILE A 111 3.92 11.48 9.40
CA ILE A 111 3.92 11.69 7.94
C ILE A 111 3.21 12.98 7.58
N GLN A 112 2.03 13.22 8.19
CA GLN A 112 1.29 14.46 7.96
C GLN A 112 2.05 15.69 8.43
N GLY A 113 2.68 15.65 9.60
CA GLY A 113 3.46 16.76 10.16
C GLY A 113 4.53 17.24 9.20
N ARG A 114 5.28 16.31 8.58
CA ARG A 114 6.32 16.65 7.60
C ARG A 114 5.76 17.40 6.39
N VAL A 115 4.66 16.93 5.82
CA VAL A 115 4.12 17.54 4.58
C VAL A 115 3.31 18.82 4.86
N ILE A 116 2.75 18.96 6.05
CA ILE A 116 2.17 20.22 6.51
C ILE A 116 3.26 21.28 6.63
N LYS A 117 4.40 20.94 7.26
CA LYS A 117 5.58 21.81 7.34
C LYS A 117 6.11 22.21 5.96
N ALA A 118 6.11 21.28 5.01
CA ALA A 118 6.53 21.53 3.64
C ALA A 118 5.57 22.41 2.83
N GLY A 119 4.31 22.56 3.24
CA GLY A 119 3.33 23.43 2.56
C GLY A 119 2.94 22.98 1.15
N VAL A 120 2.99 21.68 0.85
CA VAL A 120 2.75 21.13 -0.51
C VAL A 120 1.31 20.78 -0.81
N ARG A 121 0.37 21.09 0.10
CA ARG A 121 -1.03 20.68 -0.03
C ARG A 121 -1.71 21.19 -1.30
N ASP A 122 -1.41 22.41 -1.71
CA ASP A 122 -2.02 23.05 -2.90
C ASP A 122 -1.58 22.41 -4.24
N TRP A 123 -0.55 21.57 -4.21
CA TRP A 123 -0.11 20.81 -5.37
C TRP A 123 -0.91 19.52 -5.57
N ILE A 124 -1.80 19.18 -4.61
CA ILE A 124 -2.55 17.93 -4.60
C ILE A 124 -4.02 18.19 -4.94
N LYS A 125 -4.50 17.53 -5.96
CA LYS A 125 -5.92 17.42 -6.31
C LYS A 125 -6.48 16.17 -5.63
N PHE A 126 -7.16 16.37 -4.52
CA PHE A 126 -7.82 15.30 -3.76
C PHE A 126 -9.11 14.84 -4.43
N SER A 127 -9.60 13.66 -4.04
CA SER A 127 -10.80 13.03 -4.58
C SER A 127 -10.80 13.00 -6.12
N THR A 128 -9.61 12.82 -6.69
CA THR A 128 -9.37 12.85 -8.13
C THR A 128 -8.70 11.56 -8.58
N ALA A 129 -9.44 10.69 -9.27
CA ALA A 129 -8.95 9.40 -9.73
C ALA A 129 -8.35 9.50 -11.13
N VAL A 130 -7.12 9.01 -11.31
CA VAL A 130 -6.53 8.84 -12.64
C VAL A 130 -7.15 7.61 -13.30
N ARG A 131 -7.71 7.79 -14.50
CA ARG A 131 -8.42 6.75 -15.26
C ARG A 131 -7.61 6.16 -16.39
N ASP A 132 -6.77 7.00 -17.02
CA ASP A 132 -5.98 6.58 -18.16
C ASP A 132 -4.74 7.46 -18.30
N VAL A 133 -3.63 6.85 -18.69
CA VAL A 133 -2.38 7.53 -19.02
C VAL A 133 -1.84 6.94 -20.30
N THR A 134 -1.74 7.77 -21.32
CA THR A 134 -1.16 7.43 -22.63
C THR A 134 0.07 8.28 -22.89
N PHE A 135 0.96 7.83 -23.77
CA PHE A 135 2.13 8.59 -24.20
C PHE A 135 2.18 8.66 -25.73
N ASP A 136 2.19 9.87 -26.25
CA ASP A 136 2.31 10.12 -27.69
C ASP A 136 3.04 11.44 -27.93
N ASN A 137 3.82 11.51 -29.02
CA ASN A 137 4.54 12.72 -29.45
C ASN A 137 5.36 13.40 -28.34
N GLY A 138 5.95 12.61 -27.42
CA GLY A 138 6.80 13.12 -26.34
C GLY A 138 6.03 13.69 -25.14
N LYS A 139 4.71 13.50 -25.08
CA LYS A 139 3.85 13.96 -23.97
C LYS A 139 3.00 12.82 -23.42
N PHE A 140 2.72 12.91 -22.12
CA PHE A 140 1.71 12.10 -21.47
C PHE A 140 0.37 12.83 -21.49
N THR A 141 -0.68 12.13 -21.87
CA THR A 141 -2.06 12.56 -21.67
C THR A 141 -2.63 11.80 -20.47
N VAL A 142 -2.97 12.52 -19.43
CA VAL A 142 -3.53 11.96 -18.19
C VAL A 142 -5.02 12.29 -18.14
N LYS A 143 -5.87 11.26 -18.19
CA LYS A 143 -7.32 11.36 -18.05
C LYS A 143 -7.67 11.17 -16.59
N VAL A 144 -8.36 12.13 -16.00
CA VAL A 144 -8.71 12.17 -14.59
C VAL A 144 -10.21 12.32 -14.39
N HIS A 145 -10.69 11.83 -13.26
CA HIS A 145 -12.07 11.92 -12.82
C HIS A 145 -12.11 12.66 -11.47
N ASP A 146 -12.63 13.86 -11.47
CA ASP A 146 -13.01 14.62 -10.27
C ASP A 146 -14.26 13.98 -9.69
N LEU A 147 -14.09 13.16 -8.65
CA LEU A 147 -15.15 12.30 -8.11
C LEU A 147 -16.30 13.09 -7.48
N PRO A 148 -16.07 14.14 -6.68
CA PRO A 148 -17.16 14.93 -6.11
C PRO A 148 -18.06 15.63 -7.14
N ASN A 149 -17.50 16.02 -8.28
CA ASN A 149 -18.21 16.76 -9.32
C ASN A 149 -18.62 15.85 -10.49
N ASP A 150 -18.28 14.57 -10.45
CA ASP A 150 -18.46 13.58 -11.54
C ASP A 150 -17.97 14.13 -12.89
N LYS A 151 -16.81 14.82 -12.87
CA LYS A 151 -16.27 15.46 -14.07
C LYS A 151 -15.00 14.77 -14.54
N ILE A 152 -15.02 14.32 -15.80
CA ILE A 152 -13.85 13.75 -16.47
C ILE A 152 -13.20 14.81 -17.35
N TYR A 153 -11.86 14.93 -17.28
CA TYR A 153 -11.06 15.82 -18.12
C TYR A 153 -9.67 15.22 -18.35
N THR A 154 -8.91 15.82 -19.24
CA THR A 154 -7.53 15.41 -19.56
C THR A 154 -6.57 16.58 -19.40
N GLU A 155 -5.35 16.26 -18.98
CA GLU A 155 -4.23 17.20 -18.89
C GLU A 155 -2.98 16.58 -19.54
N GLU A 156 -2.11 17.41 -20.09
CA GLU A 156 -0.84 16.97 -20.69
C GLU A 156 0.33 17.26 -19.76
N PHE A 157 1.28 16.32 -19.74
CA PHE A 157 2.49 16.38 -18.91
C PHE A 157 3.72 15.92 -19.68
N ASP A 158 4.89 16.46 -19.28
CA ASP A 158 6.19 16.03 -19.81
C ASP A 158 6.68 14.75 -19.12
N ASN A 159 6.37 14.61 -17.84
CA ASN A 159 6.78 13.49 -17.02
C ASN A 159 5.61 13.00 -16.15
N VAL A 160 5.63 11.69 -15.85
CA VAL A 160 4.68 11.07 -14.94
C VAL A 160 5.44 10.28 -13.87
N VAL A 161 5.06 10.47 -12.60
CA VAL A 161 5.55 9.71 -11.46
C VAL A 161 4.41 8.85 -10.91
N VAL A 162 4.56 7.54 -11.03
CA VAL A 162 3.64 6.54 -10.45
C VAL A 162 4.02 6.30 -9.01
N ALA A 163 3.16 6.74 -8.08
CA ALA A 163 3.34 6.63 -6.63
C ALA A 163 2.10 6.03 -5.95
N SER A 164 1.33 5.21 -6.68
CA SER A 164 0.05 4.66 -6.24
C SER A 164 0.17 3.46 -5.29
N GLY A 165 1.39 3.03 -4.94
CA GLY A 165 1.65 1.92 -4.02
C GLY A 165 1.39 0.55 -4.64
N HIS A 166 1.66 -0.51 -3.86
CA HIS A 166 1.52 -1.90 -4.32
C HIS A 166 0.84 -2.83 -3.29
N PHE A 167 0.21 -2.27 -2.25
CA PHE A 167 -0.54 -3.03 -1.23
C PHE A 167 -2.05 -2.78 -1.29
N SER A 168 -2.60 -2.65 -2.50
CA SER A 168 -4.02 -2.36 -2.71
C SER A 168 -4.77 -3.45 -3.47
N THR A 169 -4.09 -4.19 -4.35
CA THR A 169 -4.74 -5.25 -5.13
C THR A 169 -4.40 -6.60 -4.54
N PRO A 170 -5.38 -7.29 -3.90
CA PRO A 170 -5.16 -8.58 -3.26
C PRO A 170 -4.76 -9.66 -4.26
N ASN A 171 -3.84 -10.55 -3.85
CA ASN A 171 -3.63 -11.84 -4.51
C ASN A 171 -4.55 -12.88 -3.85
N VAL A 172 -5.66 -13.20 -4.50
CA VAL A 172 -6.68 -14.11 -3.96
C VAL A 172 -6.58 -15.45 -4.68
N PRO A 173 -5.92 -16.47 -4.08
CA PRO A 173 -5.93 -17.80 -4.63
C PRO A 173 -7.30 -18.46 -4.48
N HIS A 174 -7.64 -19.30 -5.42
CA HIS A 174 -8.83 -20.15 -5.33
C HIS A 174 -8.49 -21.44 -4.55
N PHE A 175 -9.40 -21.85 -3.68
CA PHE A 175 -9.41 -23.17 -3.02
C PHE A 175 -10.78 -23.79 -3.18
N ASP A 176 -10.82 -25.06 -3.55
CA ASP A 176 -12.06 -25.82 -3.72
C ASP A 176 -12.90 -25.77 -2.43
N GLY A 177 -14.19 -25.52 -2.58
CA GLY A 177 -15.16 -25.51 -1.46
C GLY A 177 -15.32 -24.17 -0.75
N PHE A 178 -14.60 -23.10 -1.14
CA PHE A 178 -14.82 -21.76 -0.56
C PHE A 178 -16.25 -21.26 -0.82
N GLU A 179 -16.83 -21.60 -1.95
CA GLU A 179 -18.20 -21.21 -2.36
C GLU A 179 -19.28 -21.77 -1.42
N SER A 180 -18.99 -22.93 -0.78
CA SER A 180 -19.90 -23.60 0.14
C SER A 180 -19.51 -23.43 1.63
N PHE A 181 -18.41 -22.76 1.89
CA PHE A 181 -17.96 -22.48 3.27
C PHE A 181 -18.95 -21.52 3.95
N PRO A 182 -19.60 -21.92 5.06
CA PRO A 182 -20.61 -21.10 5.71
C PRO A 182 -20.06 -19.95 6.56
N GLY A 183 -18.73 -19.93 6.77
CA GLY A 183 -18.03 -18.91 7.53
C GLY A 183 -17.59 -17.72 6.67
N ARG A 184 -16.89 -16.79 7.30
CA ARG A 184 -16.34 -15.62 6.60
C ARG A 184 -15.01 -15.95 5.93
N VAL A 185 -14.89 -15.64 4.63
CA VAL A 185 -13.61 -15.60 3.91
C VAL A 185 -13.29 -14.15 3.58
N LEU A 186 -12.11 -13.69 3.96
CA LEU A 186 -11.61 -12.35 3.59
C LEU A 186 -10.12 -12.39 3.28
N HIS A 187 -9.67 -11.45 2.49
CA HIS A 187 -8.23 -11.17 2.34
C HIS A 187 -7.75 -10.20 3.43
N ALA A 188 -6.47 -10.24 3.80
CA ALA A 188 -5.86 -9.30 4.74
C ALA A 188 -6.10 -7.82 4.38
N HIS A 189 -6.30 -7.52 3.09
CA HIS A 189 -6.71 -6.20 2.61
C HIS A 189 -7.98 -5.68 3.28
N ASP A 190 -8.96 -6.55 3.53
CA ASP A 190 -10.25 -6.19 4.12
C ASP A 190 -10.33 -6.43 5.63
N PHE A 191 -9.26 -6.92 6.23
CA PHE A 191 -9.16 -6.99 7.69
C PHE A 191 -9.11 -5.56 8.28
N ARG A 192 -9.96 -5.29 9.27
CA ARG A 192 -10.02 -3.97 9.94
C ARG A 192 -9.87 -4.05 11.44
N ASP A 193 -10.37 -5.11 12.06
CA ASP A 193 -10.37 -5.29 13.52
C ASP A 193 -10.41 -6.78 13.86
N ALA A 194 -9.70 -7.18 14.91
CA ALA A 194 -9.66 -8.57 15.37
C ALA A 194 -10.85 -8.95 16.26
N MET A 195 -11.59 -7.99 16.79
CA MET A 195 -12.70 -8.26 17.73
C MET A 195 -13.83 -9.10 17.12
N GLU A 196 -14.02 -9.04 15.79
CA GLU A 196 -15.01 -9.87 15.10
C GLU A 196 -14.69 -11.37 15.10
N PHE A 197 -13.47 -11.74 15.50
CA PHE A 197 -12.96 -13.12 15.51
C PHE A 197 -12.89 -13.73 16.93
N GLU A 198 -13.43 -13.05 17.94
CA GLU A 198 -13.54 -13.58 19.29
C GLU A 198 -14.29 -14.92 19.28
N ASP A 199 -13.81 -15.89 20.08
CA ASP A 199 -14.33 -17.27 20.20
C ASP A 199 -14.40 -18.09 18.90
N LYS A 200 -13.70 -17.69 17.83
CA LYS A 200 -13.68 -18.38 16.54
C LYS A 200 -12.42 -19.21 16.33
N ASN A 201 -12.58 -20.32 15.61
CA ASN A 201 -11.48 -21.08 15.04
C ASN A 201 -11.09 -20.42 13.72
N ILE A 202 -9.90 -19.86 13.63
CA ILE A 202 -9.44 -19.07 12.47
C ILE A 202 -8.41 -19.84 11.68
N LEU A 203 -8.60 -19.87 10.35
CA LEU A 203 -7.58 -20.30 9.41
C LEU A 203 -6.94 -19.08 8.75
N ILE A 204 -5.63 -18.95 8.87
CA ILE A 204 -4.82 -17.96 8.15
C ILE A 204 -4.06 -18.67 7.05
N VAL A 205 -4.16 -18.20 5.80
CA VAL A 205 -3.42 -18.76 4.66
C VAL A 205 -2.28 -17.83 4.30
N GLY A 206 -1.04 -18.28 4.50
CA GLY A 206 0.19 -17.50 4.29
C GLY A 206 1.00 -17.37 5.57
N THR A 207 2.31 -17.09 5.43
CA THR A 207 3.30 -17.07 6.53
C THR A 207 4.22 -15.85 6.48
N SER A 208 3.74 -14.72 5.97
CA SER A 208 4.48 -13.46 5.99
C SER A 208 3.96 -12.53 7.09
N TYR A 209 4.50 -11.34 7.20
CA TYR A 209 4.19 -10.33 8.23
C TYR A 209 2.70 -10.12 8.48
N SER A 210 1.86 -10.13 7.43
CA SER A 210 0.41 -9.99 7.61
C SER A 210 -0.19 -11.17 8.39
N ALA A 211 0.30 -12.40 8.15
CA ALA A 211 -0.19 -13.58 8.85
C ALA A 211 0.21 -13.56 10.33
N GLU A 212 1.45 -13.17 10.60
CA GLU A 212 1.97 -13.03 11.96
C GLU A 212 1.21 -11.98 12.75
N ASP A 213 1.07 -10.76 12.20
CA ASP A 213 0.46 -9.65 12.93
C ASP A 213 -1.06 -9.82 13.08
N ILE A 214 -1.77 -10.16 12.01
CA ILE A 214 -3.23 -10.38 12.07
C ILE A 214 -3.56 -11.56 12.98
N GLY A 215 -2.81 -12.67 12.88
CA GLY A 215 -2.97 -13.82 13.75
C GLY A 215 -2.72 -13.47 15.21
N SER A 216 -1.66 -12.71 15.50
CA SER A 216 -1.33 -12.24 16.85
C SER A 216 -2.43 -11.34 17.42
N GLN A 217 -3.01 -10.46 16.59
CA GLN A 217 -4.14 -9.63 17.02
C GLN A 217 -5.38 -10.48 17.28
N CYS A 218 -5.74 -11.41 16.38
CA CYS A 218 -6.87 -12.30 16.61
C CYS A 218 -6.69 -13.13 17.88
N TRP A 219 -5.50 -13.67 18.12
CA TRP A 219 -5.20 -14.38 19.37
C TRP A 219 -5.34 -13.49 20.60
N LYS A 220 -4.79 -12.28 20.56
CA LYS A 220 -4.85 -11.29 21.65
C LYS A 220 -6.29 -10.88 21.99
N TYR A 221 -7.16 -10.83 20.98
CA TYR A 221 -8.57 -10.46 21.12
C TYR A 221 -9.51 -11.66 21.28
N GLY A 222 -8.96 -12.83 21.67
CA GLY A 222 -9.78 -13.94 22.16
C GLY A 222 -10.23 -14.92 21.06
N ALA A 223 -9.54 -15.03 19.94
CA ALA A 223 -9.78 -16.14 19.02
C ALA A 223 -9.58 -17.48 19.73
N LYS A 224 -10.47 -18.45 19.48
CA LYS A 224 -10.43 -19.75 20.13
C LYS A 224 -9.21 -20.57 19.69
N THR A 225 -8.95 -20.63 18.40
CA THR A 225 -7.74 -21.23 17.80
C THR A 225 -7.25 -20.44 16.63
N ILE A 226 -5.93 -20.46 16.40
CA ILE A 226 -5.29 -19.94 15.18
C ILE A 226 -4.58 -21.11 14.47
N THR A 227 -5.02 -21.40 13.26
CA THR A 227 -4.36 -22.36 12.37
C THR A 227 -3.74 -21.60 11.20
N VAL A 228 -2.43 -21.67 11.02
CA VAL A 228 -1.72 -20.98 9.93
C VAL A 228 -1.28 -22.00 8.89
N SER A 229 -1.76 -21.87 7.67
CA SER A 229 -1.42 -22.74 6.54
C SER A 229 -0.26 -22.18 5.73
N HIS A 230 0.84 -22.92 5.64
CA HIS A 230 2.04 -22.55 4.90
C HIS A 230 2.18 -23.30 3.57
N ARG A 231 2.62 -22.61 2.51
CA ARG A 231 2.90 -23.22 1.21
C ARG A 231 4.28 -23.86 1.16
N THR A 232 5.29 -23.18 1.67
CA THR A 232 6.70 -23.58 1.56
C THR A 232 7.27 -24.03 2.89
N ALA A 233 7.19 -23.19 3.92
CA ALA A 233 7.73 -23.46 5.24
C ALA A 233 6.89 -22.74 6.32
N PRO A 234 6.85 -23.29 7.55
CA PRO A 234 6.26 -22.59 8.68
C PRO A 234 7.10 -21.35 9.05
N MET A 235 6.52 -20.42 9.80
CA MET A 235 7.23 -19.27 10.36
C MET A 235 8.26 -19.69 11.40
N GLY A 236 7.99 -20.79 12.12
CA GLY A 236 8.93 -21.39 13.07
C GLY A 236 9.06 -20.64 14.39
N HIS A 237 8.09 -19.80 14.73
CA HIS A 237 8.04 -19.12 16.04
C HIS A 237 7.51 -20.03 17.16
N LYS A 238 7.73 -19.63 18.40
CA LYS A 238 7.09 -20.26 19.55
C LYS A 238 5.71 -19.66 19.76
N TRP A 239 4.71 -20.34 19.27
CA TRP A 239 3.32 -19.92 19.37
C TRP A 239 2.66 -20.36 20.71
N PRO A 240 1.58 -19.70 21.13
CA PRO A 240 0.71 -20.18 22.22
C PRO A 240 0.11 -21.56 21.91
N GLU A 241 -0.38 -22.27 22.95
CA GLU A 241 -0.94 -23.64 22.81
C GLU A 241 -2.12 -23.75 21.83
N ASN A 242 -2.91 -22.68 21.68
CA ASN A 242 -4.04 -22.61 20.75
C ASN A 242 -3.68 -22.07 19.36
N TRP A 243 -2.40 -22.02 19.03
CA TRP A 243 -1.88 -21.63 17.73
C TRP A 243 -1.00 -22.72 17.13
N GLU A 244 -1.28 -23.12 15.89
CA GLU A 244 -0.51 -24.14 15.19
C GLU A 244 -0.22 -23.73 13.74
N GLU A 245 0.84 -24.30 13.17
CA GLU A 245 1.19 -24.16 11.76
C GLU A 245 1.02 -25.49 11.05
N VAL A 246 0.33 -25.50 9.91
CA VAL A 246 -0.01 -26.68 9.13
C VAL A 246 0.42 -26.50 7.67
N PRO A 247 0.65 -27.59 6.91
CA PRO A 247 0.91 -27.50 5.49
C PRO A 247 -0.24 -26.85 4.70
N LEU A 248 -0.03 -26.69 3.39
CA LEU A 248 -0.93 -25.98 2.49
C LEU A 248 -2.39 -26.49 2.60
N LEU A 249 -3.32 -25.55 2.76
CA LEU A 249 -4.75 -25.80 2.56
C LEU A 249 -4.98 -26.35 1.15
N THR A 250 -5.74 -27.44 1.03
CA THR A 250 -6.07 -28.05 -0.26
C THR A 250 -7.51 -27.81 -0.66
N ARG A 251 -8.46 -27.91 0.27
CA ARG A 251 -9.88 -27.65 0.05
C ARG A 251 -10.63 -27.41 1.35
N MET A 252 -11.84 -26.86 1.24
CA MET A 252 -12.84 -26.80 2.29
C MET A 252 -13.97 -27.80 2.01
N GLU A 253 -14.53 -28.39 3.07
CA GLU A 253 -15.73 -29.21 3.00
C GLU A 253 -16.68 -28.79 4.15
N GLY A 254 -17.68 -27.97 3.82
CA GLY A 254 -18.44 -27.27 4.85
C GLY A 254 -17.50 -26.40 5.70
N LYS A 255 -17.45 -26.66 7.03
CA LYS A 255 -16.53 -25.97 7.94
C LYS A 255 -15.16 -26.64 8.07
N THR A 256 -14.95 -27.81 7.46
CA THR A 256 -13.72 -28.57 7.62
C THR A 256 -12.68 -28.17 6.58
N ALA A 257 -11.55 -27.62 7.03
CA ALA A 257 -10.38 -27.36 6.19
C ALA A 257 -9.50 -28.62 6.11
N HIS A 258 -9.11 -29.02 4.89
CA HIS A 258 -8.23 -30.17 4.64
C HIS A 258 -6.86 -29.69 4.17
N PHE A 259 -5.79 -30.28 4.72
CA PHE A 259 -4.42 -29.87 4.45
C PHE A 259 -3.63 -30.94 3.68
N LYS A 260 -2.50 -30.52 3.10
CA LYS A 260 -1.68 -31.37 2.22
C LYS A 260 -1.11 -32.63 2.90
N ASP A 261 -0.96 -32.61 4.21
CA ASP A 261 -0.49 -33.76 5.01
C ASP A 261 -1.60 -34.76 5.37
N GLY A 262 -2.83 -34.52 4.93
CA GLY A 262 -4.00 -35.34 5.23
C GLY A 262 -4.70 -34.97 6.54
N THR A 263 -4.22 -34.00 7.29
CA THR A 263 -4.91 -33.48 8.50
C THR A 263 -6.09 -32.60 8.12
N SER A 264 -7.00 -32.38 9.08
CA SER A 264 -8.15 -31.50 8.90
C SER A 264 -8.50 -30.78 10.19
N LYS A 265 -9.17 -29.62 10.06
CA LYS A 265 -9.58 -28.75 11.17
C LYS A 265 -10.96 -28.13 10.93
N GLU A 266 -11.71 -27.97 11.98
CA GLU A 266 -12.97 -27.19 11.96
C GLU A 266 -12.63 -25.69 12.04
N ILE A 267 -13.15 -24.91 11.10
CA ILE A 267 -12.83 -23.49 10.90
C ILE A 267 -14.14 -22.67 10.87
N ASP A 268 -14.12 -21.51 11.51
CA ASP A 268 -15.23 -20.55 11.52
C ASP A 268 -14.97 -19.34 10.63
N ALA A 269 -13.70 -18.99 10.36
CA ALA A 269 -13.32 -17.91 9.47
C ALA A 269 -11.97 -18.17 8.79
N VAL A 270 -11.82 -17.71 7.55
CA VAL A 270 -10.58 -17.79 6.78
C VAL A 270 -10.06 -16.39 6.46
N ILE A 271 -8.80 -16.12 6.75
CA ILE A 271 -8.11 -14.87 6.41
C ILE A 271 -6.96 -15.19 5.45
N LEU A 272 -7.07 -14.68 4.23
CA LEU A 272 -6.06 -14.86 3.19
C LEU A 272 -4.96 -13.80 3.35
N CYS A 273 -3.82 -14.19 3.92
CA CYS A 273 -2.61 -13.38 4.02
C CYS A 273 -1.66 -13.72 2.86
N THR A 274 -2.19 -13.74 1.65
CA THR A 274 -1.56 -14.26 0.43
C THR A 274 -0.86 -13.21 -0.41
N GLY A 275 -0.74 -11.99 0.12
CA GLY A 275 0.01 -10.89 -0.47
C GLY A 275 -0.79 -10.10 -1.53
N TYR A 276 -0.07 -9.26 -2.26
CA TYR A 276 -0.63 -8.28 -3.18
C TYR A 276 0.05 -8.37 -4.55
N GLN A 277 -0.61 -7.82 -5.55
CA GLN A 277 -0.11 -7.73 -6.92
C GLN A 277 0.24 -6.28 -7.26
N HIS A 278 1.30 -6.05 -8.05
CA HIS A 278 1.50 -4.78 -8.74
C HIS A 278 0.38 -4.60 -9.76
N HIS A 279 -0.38 -3.54 -9.65
CA HIS A 279 -1.54 -3.31 -10.49
C HIS A 279 -1.71 -1.82 -10.82
N PHE A 280 -1.59 -1.49 -12.09
CA PHE A 280 -1.66 -0.13 -12.61
C PHE A 280 -2.67 -0.08 -13.74
N PRO A 281 -3.99 -0.18 -13.46
CA PRO A 281 -5.02 -0.34 -14.50
C PRO A 281 -5.19 0.90 -15.39
N TYR A 282 -4.72 2.05 -14.91
CA TYR A 282 -4.76 3.32 -15.63
C TYR A 282 -3.58 3.53 -16.62
N LEU A 283 -2.60 2.65 -16.63
CA LEU A 283 -1.48 2.70 -17.58
C LEU A 283 -1.75 1.78 -18.78
N THR A 284 -1.40 2.24 -19.99
CA THR A 284 -1.37 1.36 -21.16
C THR A 284 -0.36 0.23 -20.97
N ASP A 285 -0.49 -0.83 -21.77
CA ASP A 285 0.38 -2.01 -21.65
C ASP A 285 1.86 -1.71 -21.89
N GLU A 286 2.16 -0.68 -22.66
CA GLU A 286 3.53 -0.22 -22.99
C GLU A 286 4.17 0.54 -21.83
N LEU A 287 3.37 1.22 -21.02
CA LEU A 287 3.81 1.99 -19.86
C LEU A 287 3.79 1.19 -18.56
N ARG A 288 3.05 0.09 -18.55
CA ARG A 288 2.77 -0.68 -17.34
C ARG A 288 3.96 -1.53 -16.93
N LEU A 289 4.42 -1.34 -15.70
CA LEU A 289 5.41 -2.22 -15.08
C LEU A 289 4.83 -3.63 -14.91
N LYS A 290 5.52 -4.63 -15.48
CA LYS A 290 5.13 -6.05 -15.46
C LYS A 290 6.14 -6.84 -14.62
N THR A 291 5.95 -6.87 -13.33
CA THR A 291 6.83 -7.64 -12.43
C THR A 291 6.05 -8.29 -11.29
N ALA A 292 6.49 -9.49 -10.92
CA ALA A 292 6.10 -10.15 -9.68
C ALA A 292 7.22 -10.10 -8.62
N ASN A 293 8.40 -9.58 -8.99
CA ASN A 293 9.52 -9.48 -8.07
C ASN A 293 9.41 -8.19 -7.26
N ARG A 294 9.25 -8.33 -5.95
CA ARG A 294 9.04 -7.23 -5.00
C ARG A 294 10.34 -6.65 -4.45
N LEU A 295 11.46 -7.37 -4.59
CA LEU A 295 12.77 -6.91 -4.11
C LEU A 295 13.55 -6.16 -5.19
N ALA A 296 13.44 -6.63 -6.45
CA ALA A 296 14.11 -6.02 -7.58
C ALA A 296 13.15 -6.00 -8.77
N THR A 297 12.61 -4.83 -9.07
CA THR A 297 11.70 -4.63 -10.20
C THR A 297 12.50 -4.60 -11.50
N ALA A 298 12.27 -5.57 -12.39
CA ALA A 298 12.76 -5.50 -13.75
C ALA A 298 12.24 -4.21 -14.43
N ASP A 299 12.93 -3.77 -15.45
CA ASP A 299 12.57 -2.59 -16.24
C ASP A 299 12.60 -1.24 -15.50
N LEU A 300 13.12 -1.18 -14.27
CA LEU A 300 13.36 0.06 -13.56
C LEU A 300 14.85 0.32 -13.35
N TYR A 301 15.42 1.28 -14.06
CA TYR A 301 16.78 1.74 -13.82
C TYR A 301 16.87 2.41 -12.44
N LYS A 302 17.79 1.93 -11.60
CA LYS A 302 17.91 2.30 -10.18
C LYS A 302 16.62 2.16 -9.37
N GLY A 303 15.71 1.29 -9.81
CA GLY A 303 14.41 1.08 -9.16
C GLY A 303 13.42 2.23 -9.32
N VAL A 304 13.68 3.18 -10.24
CA VAL A 304 12.87 4.40 -10.43
C VAL A 304 12.47 4.60 -11.88
N ALA A 305 13.44 4.87 -12.76
CA ALA A 305 13.16 5.27 -14.14
C ALA A 305 12.79 4.06 -15.01
N TYR A 306 11.64 4.11 -15.68
CA TYR A 306 11.19 3.05 -16.58
C TYR A 306 12.09 3.03 -17.84
N VAL A 307 12.78 1.91 -18.06
CA VAL A 307 13.82 1.83 -19.10
C VAL A 307 13.31 2.02 -20.53
N HIS A 308 12.04 1.71 -20.78
CA HIS A 308 11.41 1.85 -22.09
C HIS A 308 10.88 3.27 -22.34
N ASN A 309 10.69 4.05 -21.28
CA ASN A 309 10.34 5.47 -21.34
C ASN A 309 10.83 6.18 -20.07
N PRO A 310 12.04 6.78 -20.08
CA PRO A 310 12.61 7.42 -18.88
C PRO A 310 11.85 8.66 -18.39
N ALA A 311 10.90 9.19 -19.15
CA ALA A 311 9.99 10.24 -18.68
C ALA A 311 8.88 9.70 -17.75
N LEU A 312 8.75 8.37 -17.64
CA LEU A 312 7.89 7.69 -16.67
C LEU A 312 8.74 7.14 -15.52
N MET A 313 8.38 7.48 -14.31
CA MET A 313 9.06 7.04 -13.09
C MET A 313 8.09 6.33 -12.16
N TYR A 314 8.62 5.40 -11.36
CA TYR A 314 7.88 4.68 -10.33
C TYR A 314 8.60 4.85 -8.99
N ILE A 315 7.89 5.23 -7.95
CA ILE A 315 8.45 5.38 -6.60
C ILE A 315 7.75 4.43 -5.64
N GLY A 316 8.53 3.70 -4.85
CA GLY A 316 8.03 2.81 -3.81
C GLY A 316 7.53 1.47 -4.32
N MET A 317 8.11 0.94 -5.41
CA MET A 317 7.72 -0.34 -5.99
C MET A 317 8.41 -1.55 -5.35
N GLN A 318 9.47 -1.34 -4.58
CA GLN A 318 10.25 -2.38 -3.92
C GLN A 318 9.88 -2.51 -2.45
N ASP A 319 9.90 -3.74 -1.92
CA ASP A 319 9.86 -3.98 -0.48
C ASP A 319 11.19 -3.54 0.15
N GLN A 320 11.14 -2.72 1.20
CA GLN A 320 12.31 -2.12 1.83
C GLN A 320 12.19 -2.09 3.37
N TRP A 321 13.34 -2.21 4.06
CA TRP A 321 13.42 -2.02 5.50
C TRP A 321 13.35 -0.54 5.91
N PHE A 322 14.04 0.33 5.16
CA PHE A 322 14.06 1.79 5.37
C PHE A 322 13.07 2.47 4.44
N THR A 323 11.80 2.09 4.54
CA THR A 323 10.78 2.38 3.54
C THR A 323 10.65 3.86 3.21
N PHE A 324 10.53 4.74 4.20
CA PHE A 324 10.37 6.19 3.96
C PHE A 324 11.64 6.84 3.41
N ASN A 325 12.81 6.43 3.94
CA ASN A 325 14.10 6.92 3.45
C ASN A 325 14.37 6.47 2.02
N MET A 326 13.91 5.27 1.63
CA MET A 326 14.03 4.81 0.25
C MET A 326 13.16 5.65 -0.69
N PHE A 327 11.94 5.99 -0.29
CA PHE A 327 11.07 6.86 -1.08
C PHE A 327 11.71 8.24 -1.28
N ASP A 328 12.30 8.81 -0.23
CA ASP A 328 13.05 10.05 -0.34
C ASP A 328 14.24 9.92 -1.29
N ALA A 329 15.08 8.88 -1.12
CA ALA A 329 16.22 8.65 -2.00
C ALA A 329 15.81 8.50 -3.48
N GLN A 330 14.69 7.81 -3.75
CA GLN A 330 14.13 7.67 -5.08
C GLN A 330 13.60 9.00 -5.64
N ALA A 331 12.95 9.78 -4.80
CA ALA A 331 12.37 11.07 -5.19
C ALA A 331 13.44 12.15 -5.44
N TRP A 332 14.52 12.12 -4.68
CA TRP A 332 15.62 13.07 -4.83
C TRP A 332 16.49 12.77 -6.05
N TRP A 333 16.62 11.52 -6.44
CA TRP A 333 17.39 11.10 -7.60
C TRP A 333 16.68 11.45 -8.91
#